data_7ec683ebae64db65b7d95752b6440a26
#
_entry.id   7ec683ebae64db65b7d95752b6440a26
#
_cell.length_a   1.000
_cell.length_b   1.000
_cell.length_c   1.000
_cell.angle_alpha   90.00
_cell.angle_beta   90.00
_cell.angle_gamma   90.00
#
_symmetry.space_group_name_H-M   'P 1'
#
loop_
_entity.id
_entity.type
_entity.pdbx_description
1 polymer ?
#
loop_
_entity_poly.entity_id
_entity_poly.type
_entity_poly.pdbx_seq_one_letter_code
_entity_poly.pdbx_strand_id
1 'polypeptide(L)'
;WEFDDQRGEYYLHTFSKKQPDLNWENPAVRHAVYDMMNWWLDRGVDGFRMDVITLISKRIDGAGRLPGETGSEIEDEPVGEEGYSSPWPFSMDGPRLDEFLKEMRHEVFERREGYLTVGEGQGISTLRNEAVTDPANKELDMLFLFDHMGVDQRGAKWNMVPLHLPDLKRAMIEQQDAVKDKGWASLYFN
;
A
#
# COMPACT_ATOMS: atom_id res chain seq x y z
N TRP A 1 -14.90 9.69 3.33
CA TRP A 1 -15.78 9.21 4.40
C TRP A 1 -17.19 8.99 3.88
N GLU A 2 -17.83 7.89 4.29
CA GLU A 2 -19.23 7.59 3.98
C GLU A 2 -19.99 7.31 5.28
N PHE A 3 -21.23 7.78 5.36
CA PHE A 3 -22.08 7.55 6.53
C PHE A 3 -22.86 6.23 6.40
N ASP A 4 -22.82 5.41 7.43
CA ASP A 4 -23.60 4.17 7.53
C ASP A 4 -24.85 4.43 8.39
N ASP A 5 -26.02 4.49 7.75
CA ASP A 5 -27.30 4.75 8.40
C ASP A 5 -27.67 3.70 9.46
N GLN A 6 -27.20 2.46 9.29
CA GLN A 6 -27.54 1.37 10.23
C GLN A 6 -26.73 1.48 11.52
N ARG A 7 -25.46 1.93 11.41
CA ARG A 7 -24.56 2.13 12.55
C ARG A 7 -24.67 3.53 13.15
N GLY A 8 -25.09 4.50 12.37
CA GLY A 8 -25.09 5.91 12.75
C GLY A 8 -23.68 6.51 12.84
N GLU A 9 -22.72 5.95 12.09
CA GLU A 9 -21.30 6.30 12.14
C GLU A 9 -20.72 6.47 10.74
N TYR A 10 -19.61 7.20 10.64
CA TYR A 10 -18.83 7.30 9.39
C TYR A 10 -17.76 6.23 9.34
N TYR A 11 -17.47 5.74 8.13
CA TYR A 11 -16.33 4.88 7.85
C TYR A 11 -15.48 5.45 6.70
N LEU A 12 -14.19 5.13 6.72
CA LEU A 12 -13.29 5.48 5.63
C LEU A 12 -13.37 4.42 4.52
N HIS A 13 -13.36 4.87 3.28
CA HIS A 13 -13.11 4.02 2.12
C HIS A 13 -12.21 4.77 1.12
N THR A 14 -11.14 4.13 0.69
CA THR A 14 -10.22 4.68 -0.31
C THR A 14 -10.70 4.41 -1.73
N PHE A 15 -11.41 3.31 -1.92
CA PHE A 15 -11.96 2.86 -3.20
C PHE A 15 -13.50 2.87 -3.19
N SER A 16 -14.12 1.73 -3.38
CA SER A 16 -15.58 1.64 -3.38
C SER A 16 -16.17 1.74 -1.97
N LYS A 17 -17.38 2.34 -1.86
CA LYS A 17 -18.19 2.31 -0.63
C LYS A 17 -18.40 0.91 -0.04
N LYS A 18 -18.24 -0.14 -0.85
CA LYS A 18 -18.35 -1.54 -0.42
C LYS A 18 -17.03 -2.12 0.12
N GLN A 19 -15.97 -1.32 0.14
CA GLN A 19 -14.63 -1.72 0.55
C GLN A 19 -14.13 -0.76 1.65
N PRO A 20 -14.68 -0.85 2.90
CA PRO A 20 -14.19 -0.04 4.00
C PRO A 20 -12.71 -0.33 4.28
N ASP A 21 -11.96 0.71 4.55
CA ASP A 21 -10.57 0.58 4.98
C ASP A 21 -10.52 0.02 6.40
N LEU A 22 -9.63 -0.96 6.61
CA LEU A 22 -9.35 -1.50 7.94
C LEU A 22 -8.50 -0.52 8.75
N ASN A 23 -8.84 -0.34 10.01
CA ASN A 23 -8.06 0.51 10.92
C ASN A 23 -6.82 -0.24 11.42
N TRP A 24 -5.71 -0.11 10.72
CA TRP A 24 -4.42 -0.75 11.09
C TRP A 24 -3.78 -0.15 12.34
N GLU A 25 -4.21 1.01 12.81
CA GLU A 25 -3.80 1.54 14.09
C GLU A 25 -4.33 0.69 15.26
N ASN A 26 -5.43 -0.01 15.05
CA ASN A 26 -5.98 -0.93 16.05
C ASN A 26 -5.25 -2.28 16.01
N PRO A 27 -4.51 -2.66 17.08
CA PRO A 27 -3.78 -3.92 17.11
C PRO A 27 -4.69 -5.15 17.00
N ALA A 28 -5.93 -5.09 17.46
CA ALA A 28 -6.87 -6.21 17.32
C ALA A 28 -7.21 -6.48 15.84
N VAL A 29 -7.25 -5.45 14.99
CA VAL A 29 -7.44 -5.61 13.54
C VAL A 29 -6.21 -6.28 12.93
N ARG A 30 -5.01 -5.83 13.29
CA ARG A 30 -3.76 -6.42 12.78
C ARG A 30 -3.67 -7.90 13.15
N HIS A 31 -3.90 -8.25 14.41
CA HIS A 31 -3.88 -9.66 14.85
C HIS A 31 -4.93 -10.51 14.12
N ALA A 32 -6.14 -10.01 13.91
CA ALA A 32 -7.16 -10.74 13.15
C ALA A 32 -6.73 -11.00 11.69
N VAL A 33 -6.02 -10.06 11.07
CA VAL A 33 -5.43 -10.24 9.74
C VAL A 33 -4.32 -11.28 9.77
N TYR A 34 -3.42 -11.25 10.77
CA TYR A 34 -2.34 -12.24 10.90
C TYR A 34 -2.88 -13.64 11.18
N ASP A 35 -3.92 -13.78 12.00
CA ASP A 35 -4.60 -15.05 12.23
C ASP A 35 -5.21 -15.60 10.92
N MET A 36 -5.83 -14.78 10.12
CA MET A 36 -6.37 -15.15 8.81
C MET A 36 -5.24 -15.59 7.86
N MET A 37 -4.12 -14.88 7.81
CA MET A 37 -2.97 -15.24 6.99
C MET A 37 -2.37 -16.59 7.43
N ASN A 38 -2.16 -16.79 8.74
CA ASN A 38 -1.70 -18.05 9.30
C ASN A 38 -2.65 -19.20 8.97
N TRP A 39 -3.96 -18.98 9.04
CA TRP A 39 -4.97 -19.98 8.70
C TRP A 39 -4.84 -20.48 7.25
N TRP A 40 -4.52 -19.60 6.30
CA TRP A 40 -4.29 -19.96 4.91
C TRP A 40 -2.96 -20.70 4.70
N LEU A 41 -1.87 -20.22 5.32
CA LEU A 41 -0.56 -20.86 5.24
C LEU A 41 -0.59 -22.29 5.82
N ASP A 42 -1.33 -22.50 6.93
CA ASP A 42 -1.52 -23.82 7.51
C ASP A 42 -2.30 -24.80 6.60
N ARG A 43 -2.95 -24.27 5.57
CA ARG A 43 -3.66 -25.05 4.54
C ARG A 43 -2.88 -25.24 3.24
N GLY A 44 -1.61 -24.84 3.23
CA GLY A 44 -0.69 -25.08 2.13
C GLY A 44 -0.66 -23.97 1.08
N VAL A 45 -1.06 -22.76 1.44
CA VAL A 45 -0.74 -21.57 0.63
C VAL A 45 0.73 -21.23 0.84
N ASP A 46 1.47 -20.96 -0.24
CA ASP A 46 2.91 -20.73 -0.23
C ASP A 46 3.28 -19.24 -0.14
N GLY A 47 2.34 -18.37 0.13
CA GLY A 47 2.59 -16.92 0.27
C GLY A 47 1.41 -16.06 -0.12
N PHE A 48 1.64 -14.75 -0.20
CA PHE A 48 0.58 -13.78 -0.48
C PHE A 48 1.02 -12.72 -1.48
N ARG A 49 0.14 -12.42 -2.41
CA ARG A 49 0.10 -11.14 -3.09
C ARG A 49 -0.81 -10.21 -2.30
N MET A 50 -0.26 -9.10 -1.84
CA MET A 50 -0.93 -8.16 -0.95
C MET A 50 -1.37 -6.94 -1.73
N ASP A 51 -2.69 -6.79 -1.85
CA ASP A 51 -3.34 -5.70 -2.57
C ASP A 51 -3.09 -4.38 -1.86
N VAL A 52 -2.62 -3.37 -2.61
CA VAL A 52 -2.34 -2.00 -2.13
C VAL A 52 -1.72 -1.93 -0.73
N ILE A 53 -0.80 -2.83 -0.43
CA ILE A 53 -0.22 -3.00 0.92
C ILE A 53 0.42 -1.72 1.46
N THR A 54 0.81 -0.81 0.59
CA THR A 54 1.40 0.49 0.94
C THR A 54 0.40 1.48 1.52
N LEU A 55 -0.90 1.17 1.49
CA LEU A 55 -1.97 2.01 2.02
C LEU A 55 -2.43 1.64 3.43
N ILE A 56 -1.85 0.62 4.06
CA ILE A 56 -2.28 0.17 5.39
C ILE A 56 -1.92 1.16 6.50
N SER A 57 -0.83 1.91 6.35
CA SER A 57 -0.46 2.99 7.26
C SER A 57 -0.97 4.32 6.75
N LYS A 58 -1.73 5.02 7.57
CA LYS A 58 -2.26 6.34 7.23
C LYS A 58 -1.61 7.42 8.08
N ARG A 59 -1.55 8.63 7.57
CA ARG A 59 -1.10 9.78 8.33
C ARG A 59 -2.21 10.20 9.29
N ILE A 60 -1.93 10.13 10.59
CA ILE A 60 -2.81 10.54 11.68
C ILE A 60 -2.20 11.71 12.45
N ASP A 61 -3.04 12.48 13.16
CA ASP A 61 -2.58 13.54 14.06
C ASP A 61 -2.08 12.98 15.40
N GLY A 62 -1.64 13.87 16.31
CA GLY A 62 -1.16 13.50 17.65
C GLY A 62 -2.20 12.82 18.53
N ALA A 63 -3.47 12.92 18.20
CA ALA A 63 -4.58 12.23 18.88
C ALA A 63 -5.07 10.97 18.15
N GLY A 64 -4.39 10.57 17.06
CA GLY A 64 -4.73 9.38 16.28
C GLY A 64 -5.88 9.57 15.29
N ARG A 65 -6.21 10.82 14.94
CA ARG A 65 -7.32 11.13 14.05
C ARG A 65 -6.83 11.30 12.61
N LEU A 66 -7.64 10.81 11.68
CA LEU A 66 -7.44 10.98 10.24
C LEU A 66 -7.93 12.36 9.77
N PRO A 67 -7.44 12.87 8.62
CA PRO A 67 -8.05 14.02 7.95
C PRO A 67 -9.55 13.80 7.73
N GLY A 68 -10.34 14.87 7.91
CA GLY A 68 -11.80 14.82 7.81
C GLY A 68 -12.53 14.32 9.07
N GLU A 69 -11.83 13.75 10.07
CA GLU A 69 -12.44 13.47 11.37
C GLU A 69 -12.63 14.75 12.18
N THR A 70 -13.72 14.78 12.96
CA THR A 70 -14.01 15.94 13.82
C THR A 70 -12.89 16.21 14.81
N GLY A 71 -12.31 17.39 14.71
CA GLY A 71 -11.22 17.84 15.57
C GLY A 71 -9.83 17.36 15.15
N SER A 72 -9.67 16.76 13.95
CA SER A 72 -8.36 16.48 13.39
C SER A 72 -7.54 17.74 13.23
N GLU A 73 -6.25 17.66 13.56
CA GLU A 73 -5.27 18.74 13.33
C GLU A 73 -4.70 18.73 11.91
N ILE A 74 -5.01 17.69 11.13
CA ILE A 74 -4.59 17.57 9.73
C ILE A 74 -5.72 18.11 8.86
N GLU A 75 -5.42 19.14 8.08
CA GLU A 75 -6.36 19.68 7.09
C GLU A 75 -6.64 18.65 6.01
N ASP A 76 -7.90 18.46 5.68
CA ASP A 76 -8.32 17.53 4.62
C ASP A 76 -8.10 18.17 3.24
N GLU A 77 -7.97 17.32 2.21
CA GLU A 77 -7.93 17.77 0.83
C GLU A 77 -9.27 18.38 0.41
N PRO A 78 -9.27 19.33 -0.53
CA PRO A 78 -10.50 19.84 -1.09
C PRO A 78 -11.39 18.73 -1.66
N VAL A 79 -12.70 18.89 -1.47
CA VAL A 79 -13.69 17.95 -2.01
C VAL A 79 -13.66 18.04 -3.55
N GLY A 80 -13.40 16.91 -4.20
CA GLY A 80 -13.38 16.78 -5.66
C GLY A 80 -14.79 16.73 -6.28
N GLU A 81 -14.82 16.61 -7.61
CA GLU A 81 -16.07 16.56 -8.37
C GLU A 81 -16.98 15.38 -8.01
N GLU A 82 -16.41 14.31 -7.49
CA GLU A 82 -17.14 13.11 -7.05
C GLU A 82 -17.72 13.23 -5.63
N GLY A 83 -17.52 14.37 -4.96
CA GLY A 83 -18.06 14.64 -3.64
C GLY A 83 -17.20 14.13 -2.48
N TYR A 84 -15.97 13.69 -2.75
CA TYR A 84 -15.01 13.21 -1.76
C TYR A 84 -13.69 13.98 -1.84
N SER A 85 -13.02 14.08 -0.70
CA SER A 85 -11.62 14.52 -0.62
C SER A 85 -10.68 13.39 -1.08
N SER A 86 -9.52 13.74 -1.65
CA SER A 86 -8.53 12.75 -2.06
C SER A 86 -7.86 12.08 -0.85
N PRO A 87 -7.90 10.74 -0.72
CA PRO A 87 -7.23 10.05 0.39
C PRO A 87 -5.71 9.88 0.16
N TRP A 88 -5.25 10.06 -1.07
CA TRP A 88 -3.89 9.69 -1.49
C TRP A 88 -2.78 10.37 -0.69
N PRO A 89 -2.81 11.68 -0.40
CA PRO A 89 -1.75 12.35 0.34
C PRO A 89 -1.56 11.84 1.78
N PHE A 90 -2.55 11.17 2.33
CA PHE A 90 -2.57 10.69 3.71
C PHE A 90 -2.47 9.16 3.84
N SER A 91 -2.66 8.44 2.74
CA SER A 91 -2.76 6.98 2.76
C SER A 91 -1.59 6.27 2.12
N MET A 92 -0.80 6.93 1.27
CA MET A 92 0.31 6.28 0.59
C MET A 92 1.59 6.36 1.42
N ASP A 93 2.27 5.20 1.58
CA ASP A 93 3.55 5.08 2.29
C ASP A 93 3.54 5.83 3.64
N GLY A 94 2.51 5.57 4.44
CA GLY A 94 2.31 6.27 5.70
C GLY A 94 3.41 5.96 6.73
N PRO A 95 3.51 6.78 7.80
CA PRO A 95 4.68 6.83 8.69
C PRO A 95 4.96 5.54 9.47
N ARG A 96 3.96 4.65 9.61
CA ARG A 96 4.09 3.38 10.33
C ARG A 96 4.11 2.16 9.41
N LEU A 97 4.26 2.36 8.09
CA LEU A 97 4.25 1.24 7.13
C LEU A 97 5.31 0.19 7.47
N ASP A 98 6.55 0.62 7.70
CA ASP A 98 7.66 -0.29 8.03
C ASP A 98 7.40 -1.07 9.33
N GLU A 99 6.80 -0.41 10.33
CA GLU A 99 6.41 -1.06 11.60
C GLU A 99 5.39 -2.18 11.35
N PHE A 100 4.34 -1.90 10.58
CA PHE A 100 3.29 -2.88 10.29
C PHE A 100 3.78 -4.03 9.42
N LEU A 101 4.65 -3.77 8.45
CA LEU A 101 5.24 -4.81 7.62
C LEU A 101 6.17 -5.73 8.42
N LYS A 102 6.99 -5.16 9.30
CA LYS A 102 7.87 -5.94 10.21
C LYS A 102 7.07 -6.76 11.22
N GLU A 103 6.02 -6.17 11.81
CA GLU A 103 5.12 -6.89 12.71
C GLU A 103 4.46 -8.08 11.96
N MET A 104 3.92 -7.85 10.78
CA MET A 104 3.35 -8.90 9.94
C MET A 104 4.38 -10.00 9.62
N ARG A 105 5.61 -9.62 9.25
CA ARG A 105 6.69 -10.58 8.97
C ARG A 105 6.98 -11.44 10.20
N HIS A 106 7.06 -10.84 11.37
CA HIS A 106 7.30 -11.53 12.63
C HIS A 106 6.16 -12.49 12.99
N GLU A 107 4.92 -12.03 12.96
CA GLU A 107 3.75 -12.78 13.42
C GLU A 107 3.34 -13.92 12.46
N VAL A 108 3.61 -13.75 11.15
CA VAL A 108 3.11 -14.67 10.13
C VAL A 108 4.22 -15.54 9.52
N PHE A 109 5.38 -14.97 9.25
CA PHE A 109 6.36 -15.61 8.37
C PHE A 109 7.66 -16.05 9.09
N GLU A 110 8.04 -15.49 10.22
CA GLU A 110 9.35 -15.72 10.83
C GLU A 110 9.64 -17.20 11.18
N ARG A 111 8.58 -17.97 11.42
CA ARG A 111 8.67 -19.41 11.77
C ARG A 111 8.42 -20.34 10.58
N ARG A 112 8.37 -19.81 9.37
CA ARG A 112 8.03 -20.55 8.16
C ARG A 112 9.14 -20.45 7.12
N GLU A 113 9.23 -21.46 6.28
CA GLU A 113 10.16 -21.50 5.14
C GLU A 113 9.38 -21.74 3.85
N GLY A 114 9.97 -21.37 2.71
CA GLY A 114 9.40 -21.66 1.39
C GLY A 114 8.18 -20.82 1.02
N TYR A 115 8.01 -19.65 1.62
CA TYR A 115 6.93 -18.71 1.27
C TYR A 115 7.46 -17.53 0.44
N LEU A 116 6.55 -16.82 -0.20
CA LEU A 116 6.82 -15.60 -0.95
C LEU A 116 5.81 -14.50 -0.61
N THR A 117 6.31 -13.30 -0.41
CA THR A 117 5.47 -12.10 -0.22
C THR A 117 5.68 -11.12 -1.36
N VAL A 118 4.59 -10.75 -2.04
CA VAL A 118 4.59 -9.78 -3.13
C VAL A 118 3.60 -8.67 -2.82
N GLY A 119 4.10 -7.45 -2.64
CA GLY A 119 3.26 -6.30 -2.36
C GLY A 119 2.92 -5.50 -3.61
N GLU A 120 1.74 -4.91 -3.64
CA GLU A 120 1.37 -3.87 -4.59
C GLU A 120 1.84 -2.51 -4.07
N GLY A 121 2.86 -1.95 -4.75
CA GLY A 121 3.58 -0.76 -4.35
C GLY A 121 2.96 0.54 -4.85
N GLN A 122 1.69 0.79 -4.54
CA GLN A 122 1.04 2.04 -4.89
C GLN A 122 1.67 3.22 -4.15
N GLY A 123 2.13 4.24 -4.90
CA GLY A 123 2.68 5.48 -4.36
C GLY A 123 4.06 5.37 -3.71
N ILE A 124 4.72 4.24 -3.82
CA ILE A 124 6.10 4.03 -3.35
C ILE A 124 7.11 4.42 -4.43
N SER A 125 8.15 5.17 -4.04
CA SER A 125 9.28 5.47 -4.91
C SER A 125 10.21 4.26 -5.07
N THR A 126 11.05 4.27 -6.12
CA THR A 126 12.08 3.24 -6.33
C THR A 126 13.03 3.11 -5.14
N LEU A 127 13.39 4.22 -4.50
CA LEU A 127 14.24 4.22 -3.30
C LEU A 127 13.55 3.53 -2.10
N ARG A 128 12.25 3.76 -1.91
CA ARG A 128 11.47 3.08 -0.87
C ARG A 128 11.29 1.60 -1.20
N ASN A 129 11.14 1.24 -2.47
CA ASN A 129 11.09 -0.16 -2.89
C ASN A 129 12.35 -0.92 -2.46
N GLU A 130 13.54 -0.35 -2.64
CA GLU A 130 14.79 -0.93 -2.15
C GLU A 130 14.73 -1.21 -0.65
N ALA A 131 14.27 -0.23 0.14
CA ALA A 131 14.20 -0.36 1.60
C ALA A 131 13.21 -1.45 2.04
N VAL A 132 12.01 -1.48 1.45
CA VAL A 132 10.95 -2.45 1.81
C VAL A 132 11.32 -3.88 1.39
N THR A 133 12.08 -4.05 0.30
CA THR A 133 12.45 -5.37 -0.22
C THR A 133 13.86 -5.82 0.16
N ASP A 134 14.62 -5.00 0.89
CA ASP A 134 15.91 -5.43 1.45
C ASP A 134 15.69 -6.55 2.49
N PRO A 135 16.23 -7.76 2.30
CA PRO A 135 16.07 -8.86 3.24
C PRO A 135 16.52 -8.54 4.67
N ALA A 136 17.44 -7.57 4.84
CA ALA A 136 17.91 -7.13 6.14
C ALA A 136 16.82 -6.40 6.94
N ASN A 137 15.86 -5.79 6.27
CA ASN A 137 14.77 -5.04 6.90
C ASN A 137 13.60 -5.95 7.32
N LYS A 138 13.52 -7.17 6.79
CA LYS A 138 12.49 -8.15 7.14
C LYS A 138 11.06 -7.64 6.94
N GLU A 139 10.79 -7.07 5.78
CA GLU A 139 9.46 -6.58 5.40
C GLU A 139 8.86 -7.48 4.32
N LEU A 140 8.97 -7.15 3.05
CA LEU A 140 8.46 -7.94 1.94
C LEU A 140 9.59 -8.51 1.08
N ASP A 141 9.33 -9.61 0.39
CA ASP A 141 10.31 -10.18 -0.54
C ASP A 141 10.34 -9.43 -1.87
N MET A 142 9.18 -8.93 -2.34
CA MET A 142 9.04 -8.16 -3.57
C MET A 142 7.94 -7.11 -3.48
N LEU A 143 8.13 -6.01 -4.24
CA LEU A 143 7.09 -5.05 -4.57
C LEU A 143 7.03 -4.87 -6.08
N PHE A 144 5.86 -4.77 -6.66
CA PHE A 144 5.72 -4.26 -8.02
C PHE A 144 5.23 -2.81 -8.01
N LEU A 145 5.84 -2.00 -8.87
CA LEU A 145 5.63 -0.56 -8.96
C LEU A 145 4.89 -0.21 -10.25
N PHE A 146 4.36 1.00 -10.31
CA PHE A 146 3.53 1.47 -11.41
C PHE A 146 4.17 2.56 -12.27
N ASP A 147 5.40 2.99 -11.98
CA ASP A 147 6.06 4.11 -12.69
C ASP A 147 6.07 3.94 -14.21
N HIS A 148 6.30 2.71 -14.69
CA HIS A 148 6.30 2.38 -16.12
C HIS A 148 4.89 2.43 -16.74
N MET A 149 3.83 2.33 -15.94
CA MET A 149 2.44 2.38 -16.40
C MET A 149 1.95 3.82 -16.71
N GLY A 150 2.67 4.82 -16.19
CA GLY A 150 2.33 6.24 -16.35
C GLY A 150 3.10 6.97 -17.44
N VAL A 151 4.06 6.32 -18.13
CA VAL A 151 4.98 6.99 -19.07
C VAL A 151 4.31 7.52 -20.33
N ASP A 152 3.15 7.01 -20.68
CA ASP A 152 2.32 7.46 -21.80
C ASP A 152 1.06 8.22 -21.34
N GLN A 153 1.04 8.72 -20.11
CA GLN A 153 -0.06 9.47 -19.53
C GLN A 153 0.37 10.90 -19.17
N ARG A 154 -0.55 11.85 -19.23
CA ARG A 154 -0.32 13.23 -18.85
C ARG A 154 -1.41 13.72 -17.89
N GLY A 155 -1.07 13.78 -16.61
CA GLY A 155 -1.93 14.28 -15.53
C GLY A 155 -2.98 13.28 -15.08
N ALA A 156 -3.85 12.79 -15.94
CA ALA A 156 -4.90 11.83 -15.60
C ALA A 156 -4.70 10.49 -16.33
N LYS A 157 -5.12 9.40 -15.70
CA LYS A 157 -4.96 8.01 -16.18
C LYS A 157 -5.42 7.79 -17.63
N TRP A 158 -6.43 8.51 -18.08
CA TRP A 158 -7.01 8.35 -19.44
C TRP A 158 -6.58 9.43 -20.42
N ASN A 159 -5.70 10.35 -20.01
CA ASN A 159 -5.13 11.36 -20.89
C ASN A 159 -3.87 10.82 -21.54
N MET A 160 -4.04 9.96 -22.55
CA MET A 160 -2.94 9.25 -23.20
C MET A 160 -2.16 10.16 -24.13
N VAL A 161 -0.84 10.02 -24.11
CA VAL A 161 0.10 10.64 -25.06
C VAL A 161 0.89 9.56 -25.78
N PRO A 162 1.50 9.84 -26.95
CA PRO A 162 2.32 8.86 -27.65
C PRO A 162 3.43 8.32 -26.74
N LEU A 163 3.57 6.99 -26.69
CA LEU A 163 4.62 6.33 -25.91
C LEU A 163 6.01 6.75 -26.44
N HIS A 164 6.82 7.28 -25.52
CA HIS A 164 8.23 7.54 -25.75
C HIS A 164 9.06 6.39 -25.18
N LEU A 165 9.54 5.51 -26.02
CA LEU A 165 10.23 4.28 -25.61
C LEU A 165 11.43 4.50 -24.67
N PRO A 166 12.24 5.56 -24.80
CA PRO A 166 13.28 5.88 -23.81
C PRO A 166 12.78 6.09 -22.40
N ASP A 167 11.58 6.66 -22.21
CA ASP A 167 11.01 6.88 -20.87
C ASP A 167 10.57 5.56 -20.26
N LEU A 168 9.93 4.67 -21.04
CA LEU A 168 9.60 3.32 -20.57
C LEU A 168 10.86 2.54 -20.15
N LYS A 169 11.91 2.57 -21.00
CA LYS A 169 13.17 1.90 -20.67
C LYS A 169 13.79 2.45 -19.41
N ARG A 170 13.79 3.77 -19.23
CA ARG A 170 14.32 4.42 -18.02
C ARG A 170 13.58 3.96 -16.78
N ALA A 171 12.24 4.03 -16.77
CA ALA A 171 11.43 3.60 -15.64
C ALA A 171 11.69 2.13 -15.24
N MET A 172 11.80 1.24 -16.23
CA MET A 172 12.09 -0.18 -15.99
C MET A 172 13.52 -0.40 -15.47
N ILE A 173 14.51 0.31 -15.98
CA ILE A 173 15.89 0.20 -15.53
C ILE A 173 16.02 0.73 -14.09
N GLU A 174 15.45 1.88 -13.80
CA GLU A 174 15.47 2.48 -12.45
C GLU A 174 14.86 1.53 -11.39
N GLN A 175 13.74 0.88 -11.70
CA GLN A 175 13.13 -0.11 -10.81
C GLN A 175 14.03 -1.32 -10.55
N GLN A 176 14.72 -1.83 -11.58
CA GLN A 176 15.61 -2.97 -11.43
C GLN A 176 16.93 -2.59 -10.74
N ASP A 177 17.51 -1.45 -11.10
CA ASP A 177 18.76 -0.98 -10.50
C ASP A 177 18.61 -0.68 -9.00
N ALA A 178 17.45 -0.21 -8.56
CA ALA A 178 17.20 0.07 -7.16
C ALA A 178 17.31 -1.17 -6.25
N VAL A 179 16.96 -2.35 -6.76
CA VAL A 179 16.90 -3.59 -5.95
C VAL A 179 17.96 -4.63 -6.32
N LYS A 180 18.78 -4.39 -7.36
CA LYS A 180 19.66 -5.40 -7.97
C LYS A 180 20.61 -6.14 -7.03
N ASP A 181 21.05 -5.47 -5.96
CA ASP A 181 22.04 -6.02 -5.04
C ASP A 181 21.41 -6.58 -3.75
N LYS A 182 20.09 -6.39 -3.54
CA LYS A 182 19.42 -6.67 -2.27
C LYS A 182 18.10 -7.41 -2.40
N GLY A 183 17.38 -7.19 -3.46
CA GLY A 183 16.05 -7.72 -3.65
C GLY A 183 15.79 -8.19 -5.07
N TRP A 184 14.52 -8.29 -5.41
CA TRP A 184 14.07 -8.76 -6.71
C TRP A 184 13.06 -7.77 -7.30
N ALA A 185 13.35 -7.27 -8.50
CA ALA A 185 12.41 -6.41 -9.22
C ALA A 185 11.24 -7.25 -9.75
N SER A 186 10.05 -6.94 -9.30
CA SER A 186 8.82 -7.52 -9.85
C SER A 186 8.21 -6.57 -10.87
N LEU A 187 8.02 -7.02 -12.10
CA LEU A 187 7.39 -6.25 -13.16
C LEU A 187 5.90 -6.57 -13.22
N TYR A 188 5.09 -5.52 -13.25
CA TYR A 188 3.66 -5.61 -13.49
C TYR A 188 3.37 -5.16 -14.92
N PHE A 189 2.75 -6.04 -15.69
CA PHE A 189 2.21 -5.74 -17.02
C PHE A 189 0.74 -6.14 -17.06
N ASN A 190 -0.09 -5.22 -17.52
CA ASN A 190 -1.51 -5.46 -17.73
C ASN A 190 -1.87 -5.19 -19.18
#